data_6a5a9849ad02653b27f9d798dcc31f4d
#
_entry.id   6a5a9849ad02653b27f9d798dcc31f4d
#
_cell.length_a   1.000
_cell.length_b   1.000
_cell.length_c   1.000
_cell.angle_alpha   90.00
_cell.angle_beta   90.00
_cell.angle_gamma   90.00
#
_symmetry.space_group_name_H-M   'P 1'
#
loop_
_entity.id
_entity.type
_entity.pdbx_description
1 polymer ?
#
loop_
_entity_poly.entity_id
_entity_poly.type
_entity_poly.pdbx_seq_one_letter_code
_entity_poly.pdbx_strand_id
1 'polypeptide(L)'
;MKVTFVTKGGITDFMSNGSKEDFSSDAVIFGFNGMGVVSYKKELDGKDGKLADLARLSKELGCVAISGCDTDTFGVFRRSVAVADRGRLLGVSDCLSEPEECEFRCGVGSNVYNTSKGKIGIIVDKDVYDMSLFKKTSCEEVDAVFCVIKKVKNHLPEVMLRAGSVYGGLSSAICSGGFYSVSDANGEIIRSGSSPYGRCEIPVNRSYVVMTCKKRSAVF
;
A
#
# COMPACT_ATOMS: atom_id res chain seq x y z
N MET A 1 -0.88 -14.74 -2.17
CA MET A 1 0.21 -13.93 -1.56
C MET A 1 -0.05 -13.79 -0.07
N LYS A 2 0.87 -14.24 0.76
CA LYS A 2 0.75 -14.11 2.24
C LYS A 2 1.26 -12.74 2.68
N VAL A 3 0.46 -12.00 3.44
CA VAL A 3 0.77 -10.61 3.82
C VAL A 3 0.66 -10.45 5.33
N THR A 4 1.65 -9.79 5.93
CA THR A 4 1.61 -9.31 7.30
C THR A 4 1.38 -7.80 7.32
N PHE A 5 0.37 -7.37 8.06
CA PHE A 5 0.04 -5.97 8.32
C PHE A 5 0.59 -5.55 9.68
N VAL A 6 1.31 -4.45 9.73
CA VAL A 6 1.81 -3.83 10.96
C VAL A 6 1.14 -2.48 11.13
N THR A 7 0.11 -2.44 11.97
CA THR A 7 -0.73 -1.25 12.16
C THR A 7 -0.22 -0.35 13.29
N LYS A 8 0.64 -0.87 14.17
CA LYS A 8 1.25 -0.12 15.28
C LYS A 8 2.74 -0.44 15.38
N GLY A 9 3.52 0.55 15.79
CA GLY A 9 4.98 0.44 15.85
C GLY A 9 5.68 0.75 14.52
N GLY A 10 6.99 1.00 14.61
CA GLY A 10 7.86 1.28 13.48
C GLY A 10 8.61 0.04 12.98
N ILE A 11 9.38 0.22 11.91
CA ILE A 11 10.25 -0.82 11.37
C ILE A 11 11.27 -1.28 12.42
N THR A 12 11.86 -0.35 13.16
CA THR A 12 12.84 -0.64 14.21
C THR A 12 12.23 -1.48 15.33
N ASP A 13 11.03 -1.14 15.79
CA ASP A 13 10.31 -1.90 16.82
C ASP A 13 9.99 -3.31 16.33
N PHE A 14 9.54 -3.42 15.07
CA PHE A 14 9.23 -4.70 14.45
C PHE A 14 10.48 -5.60 14.34
N MET A 15 11.63 -5.02 13.94
CA MET A 15 12.89 -5.74 13.85
C MET A 15 13.42 -6.21 15.21
N SER A 16 13.19 -5.42 16.26
CA SER A 16 13.66 -5.72 17.62
C SER A 16 12.79 -6.76 18.34
N ASN A 17 11.47 -6.71 18.12
CA ASN A 17 10.49 -7.51 18.84
C ASN A 17 9.92 -8.68 18.03
N GLY A 18 10.13 -8.69 16.72
CA GLY A 18 9.62 -9.72 15.83
C GLY A 18 10.42 -11.01 15.96
N SER A 19 9.75 -12.11 16.31
CA SER A 19 10.35 -13.43 16.17
C SER A 19 10.57 -13.71 14.68
N LYS A 20 11.81 -13.55 14.23
CA LYS A 20 12.23 -13.81 12.84
C LYS A 20 12.00 -15.28 12.43
N GLU A 21 11.95 -16.17 13.42
CA GLU A 21 11.87 -17.62 13.23
C GLU A 21 10.54 -18.10 12.63
N ASP A 22 9.45 -17.37 12.82
CA ASP A 22 8.11 -17.73 12.30
C ASP A 22 7.59 -16.81 11.18
N PHE A 23 8.45 -15.95 10.60
CA PHE A 23 8.01 -15.04 9.55
C PHE A 23 7.95 -15.76 8.20
N SER A 24 6.75 -16.09 7.73
CA SER A 24 6.51 -16.82 6.46
C SER A 24 5.66 -16.02 5.46
N SER A 25 5.69 -14.69 5.54
CA SER A 25 4.91 -13.84 4.64
C SER A 25 5.71 -13.42 3.41
N ASP A 26 5.00 -13.28 2.28
CA ASP A 26 5.56 -12.77 1.02
C ASP A 26 5.75 -11.25 1.06
N ALA A 27 4.91 -10.54 1.83
CA ALA A 27 5.02 -9.11 2.03
C ALA A 27 4.74 -8.70 3.48
N VAL A 28 5.39 -7.63 3.94
CA VAL A 28 5.09 -6.93 5.18
C VAL A 28 4.74 -5.48 4.87
N ILE A 29 3.63 -5.00 5.43
CA ILE A 29 3.10 -3.67 5.15
C ILE A 29 2.94 -2.91 6.45
N PHE A 30 3.57 -1.75 6.53
CA PHE A 30 3.47 -0.81 7.63
C PHE A 30 2.58 0.36 7.23
N GLY A 31 1.79 0.86 8.17
CA GLY A 31 1.15 2.17 8.03
C GLY A 31 2.19 3.31 8.01
N PHE A 32 1.73 4.55 8.03
CA PHE A 32 2.61 5.72 8.06
C PHE A 32 3.51 5.83 9.31
N ASN A 33 3.18 5.09 10.37
CA ASN A 33 4.03 4.99 11.57
C ASN A 33 5.29 4.14 11.34
N GLY A 34 5.37 3.40 10.23
CA GLY A 34 6.50 2.53 9.91
C GLY A 34 7.83 3.28 9.88
N MET A 35 7.88 4.38 9.14
CA MET A 35 9.08 5.21 9.01
C MET A 35 8.89 6.65 9.49
N GLY A 36 7.63 7.13 9.66
CA GLY A 36 7.34 8.52 9.98
C GLY A 36 7.85 9.49 8.90
N VAL A 37 8.57 10.56 9.30
CA VAL A 37 9.14 11.52 8.34
C VAL A 37 10.50 11.03 7.85
N VAL A 38 10.67 10.98 6.52
CA VAL A 38 11.92 10.65 5.82
C VAL A 38 12.46 11.91 5.14
N SER A 39 13.58 12.44 5.61
CA SER A 39 14.23 13.59 5.00
C SER A 39 15.31 13.13 4.03
N TYR A 40 15.12 13.37 2.73
CA TYR A 40 16.10 13.00 1.72
C TYR A 40 17.47 13.66 1.92
N LYS A 41 17.48 14.88 2.47
CA LYS A 41 18.75 15.53 2.84
C LYS A 41 19.51 14.71 3.88
N LYS A 42 18.82 14.25 4.93
CA LYS A 42 19.46 13.44 5.98
C LYS A 42 19.87 12.06 5.50
N GLU A 43 19.06 11.42 4.65
CA GLU A 43 19.41 10.15 4.02
C GLU A 43 20.67 10.28 3.16
N LEU A 44 20.77 11.33 2.33
CA LEU A 44 21.95 11.59 1.50
C LEU A 44 23.20 11.93 2.32
N ASP A 45 23.04 12.66 3.44
CA ASP A 45 24.12 12.97 4.36
C ASP A 45 24.54 11.78 5.24
N GLY A 46 23.84 10.64 5.16
CA GLY A 46 24.07 9.48 6.01
C GLY A 46 23.69 9.69 7.48
N LYS A 47 22.85 10.70 7.76
CA LYS A 47 22.38 11.03 9.12
C LYS A 47 21.07 10.35 9.49
N ASP A 48 20.37 9.80 8.52
CA ASP A 48 19.17 8.99 8.66
C ASP A 48 19.32 7.78 7.73
N GLY A 49 18.72 6.66 8.07
CA GLY A 49 18.87 5.41 7.30
C GLY A 49 17.55 4.66 7.19
N LYS A 50 16.41 5.35 7.25
CA LYS A 50 15.09 4.72 7.27
C LYS A 50 14.77 3.95 5.99
N LEU A 51 15.16 4.47 4.82
CA LEU A 51 15.01 3.77 3.56
C LEU A 51 15.95 2.54 3.49
N ALA A 52 17.16 2.67 4.03
CA ALA A 52 18.10 1.56 4.16
C ALA A 52 17.60 0.50 5.14
N ASP A 53 16.96 0.91 6.24
CA ASP A 53 16.35 -0.01 7.22
C ASP A 53 15.19 -0.79 6.60
N LEU A 54 14.34 -0.15 5.78
CA LEU A 54 13.29 -0.85 5.04
C LEU A 54 13.88 -1.88 4.07
N ALA A 55 14.93 -1.50 3.35
CA ALA A 55 15.63 -2.41 2.45
C ALA A 55 16.28 -3.57 3.20
N ARG A 56 16.93 -3.30 4.34
CA ARG A 56 17.52 -4.32 5.21
C ARG A 56 16.46 -5.30 5.73
N LEU A 57 15.31 -4.78 6.19
CA LEU A 57 14.19 -5.61 6.62
C LEU A 57 13.74 -6.56 5.52
N SER A 58 13.58 -6.06 4.28
CA SER A 58 13.16 -6.90 3.15
C SER A 58 14.15 -8.04 2.86
N LYS A 59 15.45 -7.80 3.06
CA LYS A 59 16.50 -8.80 2.92
C LYS A 59 16.47 -9.84 4.03
N GLU A 60 16.37 -9.39 5.27
CA GLU A 60 16.41 -10.26 6.46
C GLU A 60 15.21 -11.21 6.52
N LEU A 61 14.03 -10.73 6.10
CA LEU A 61 12.80 -11.52 6.10
C LEU A 61 12.54 -12.25 4.77
N GLY A 62 13.32 -11.98 3.71
CA GLY A 62 13.11 -12.56 2.38
C GLY A 62 11.75 -12.20 1.76
N CYS A 63 11.20 -11.04 2.09
CA CYS A 63 9.88 -10.57 1.69
C CYS A 63 9.92 -9.18 1.05
N VAL A 64 8.81 -8.78 0.44
CA VAL A 64 8.60 -7.38 0.02
C VAL A 64 8.24 -6.55 1.26
N ALA A 65 8.94 -5.45 1.50
CA ALA A 65 8.67 -4.52 2.59
C ALA A 65 8.06 -3.23 2.04
N ILE A 66 6.89 -2.85 2.57
CA ILE A 66 6.12 -1.67 2.15
C ILE A 66 5.87 -0.82 3.38
N SER A 67 6.15 0.48 3.32
CA SER A 67 5.90 1.37 4.46
C SER A 67 5.45 2.75 4.01
N GLY A 68 4.39 3.26 4.65
CA GLY A 68 4.02 4.66 4.56
C GLY A 68 5.05 5.56 5.26
N CYS A 69 5.23 6.76 4.71
CA CYS A 69 6.06 7.82 5.28
C CYS A 69 5.60 9.18 4.78
N ASP A 70 5.97 10.23 5.51
CA ASP A 70 5.95 11.59 4.98
C ASP A 70 7.38 11.90 4.48
N THR A 71 7.55 12.20 3.20
CA THR A 71 8.88 12.56 2.66
C THR A 71 9.09 14.07 2.74
N ASP A 72 10.31 14.48 3.11
CA ASP A 72 10.79 15.84 3.05
C ASP A 72 11.91 15.94 2.00
N THR A 73 11.60 16.60 0.90
CA THR A 73 12.55 16.88 -0.19
C THR A 73 12.90 18.36 -0.16
N PHE A 74 13.89 18.71 0.68
CA PHE A 74 14.38 20.09 0.84
C PHE A 74 13.26 21.10 1.16
N GLY A 75 12.37 20.74 2.10
CA GLY A 75 11.25 21.56 2.53
C GLY A 75 9.96 21.34 1.76
N VAL A 76 9.95 20.46 0.77
CA VAL A 76 8.73 20.03 0.09
C VAL A 76 8.27 18.70 0.67
N PHE A 77 7.14 18.72 1.36
CA PHE A 77 6.56 17.54 1.99
C PHE A 77 5.61 16.81 1.04
N ARG A 78 5.65 15.47 1.08
CA ARG A 78 4.70 14.59 0.38
C ARG A 78 4.31 13.42 1.27
N ARG A 79 3.11 12.92 1.08
CA ARG A 79 2.70 11.62 1.60
C ARG A 79 3.13 10.56 0.64
N SER A 80 3.85 9.58 1.14
CA SER A 80 4.55 8.64 0.28
C SER A 80 4.50 7.23 0.85
N VAL A 81 4.77 6.26 -0.02
CA VAL A 81 4.95 4.85 0.34
C VAL A 81 6.24 4.36 -0.29
N ALA A 82 7.14 3.88 0.52
CA ALA A 82 8.38 3.26 0.07
C ALA A 82 8.18 1.74 -0.08
N VAL A 83 8.77 1.18 -1.12
CA VAL A 83 8.75 -0.26 -1.44
C VAL A 83 10.18 -0.77 -1.57
N ALA A 84 10.49 -1.83 -0.84
CA ALA A 84 11.79 -2.51 -0.91
C ALA A 84 11.62 -4.02 -1.12
N ASP A 85 12.55 -4.63 -1.83
CA ASP A 85 12.60 -6.05 -2.08
C ASP A 85 14.04 -6.55 -2.13
N ARG A 86 14.31 -7.70 -1.52
CA ARG A 86 15.64 -8.37 -1.52
C ARG A 86 16.80 -7.43 -1.14
N GLY A 87 16.58 -6.56 -0.18
CA GLY A 87 17.60 -5.63 0.30
C GLY A 87 17.80 -4.38 -0.58
N ARG A 88 16.90 -4.11 -1.52
CA ARG A 88 16.97 -2.95 -2.42
C ARG A 88 15.69 -2.13 -2.30
N LEU A 89 15.84 -0.83 -2.21
CA LEU A 89 14.72 0.10 -2.39
C LEU A 89 14.33 0.07 -3.88
N LEU A 90 13.08 -0.31 -4.16
CA LEU A 90 12.54 -0.31 -5.52
C LEU A 90 12.07 1.09 -5.93
N GLY A 91 11.53 1.85 -4.97
CA GLY A 91 11.11 3.22 -5.20
C GLY A 91 10.23 3.75 -4.08
N VAL A 92 9.79 4.98 -4.29
CA VAL A 92 8.86 5.70 -3.42
C VAL A 92 7.72 6.24 -4.29
N SER A 93 6.48 5.92 -3.92
CA SER A 93 5.26 6.42 -4.56
C SER A 93 4.68 7.54 -3.74
N ASP A 94 4.38 8.67 -4.36
CA ASP A 94 3.76 9.80 -3.69
C ASP A 94 2.23 9.79 -3.91
N CYS A 95 1.48 10.38 -2.97
CA CYS A 95 0.07 10.65 -3.12
C CYS A 95 -0.15 11.62 -4.30
N LEU A 96 -1.05 11.27 -5.22
CA LEU A 96 -1.35 12.05 -6.42
C LEU A 96 -2.48 13.04 -6.19
N SER A 97 -3.36 12.76 -5.22
CA SER A 97 -4.47 13.64 -4.84
C SER A 97 -3.97 14.87 -4.09
N GLU A 98 -4.65 15.99 -4.29
CA GLU A 98 -4.32 17.24 -3.62
C GLU A 98 -4.46 17.10 -2.10
N PRO A 99 -3.41 17.44 -1.33
CA PRO A 99 -3.41 17.34 0.12
C PRO A 99 -4.31 18.43 0.74
N GLU A 100 -4.88 18.13 1.92
CA GLU A 100 -5.63 19.14 2.70
C GLU A 100 -4.68 20.13 3.39
N GLU A 101 -3.51 19.64 3.77
CA GLU A 101 -2.51 20.41 4.45
C GLU A 101 -1.68 21.24 3.45
N CYS A 102 -1.64 22.56 3.65
CA CYS A 102 -0.94 23.49 2.75
C CYS A 102 0.58 23.28 2.63
N GLU A 103 1.17 22.55 3.57
CA GLU A 103 2.60 22.17 3.60
C GLU A 103 2.93 21.05 2.64
N PHE A 104 1.94 20.20 2.31
CA PHE A 104 2.13 19.04 1.45
C PHE A 104 1.89 19.39 -0.02
N ARG A 105 2.50 18.60 -0.89
CA ARG A 105 2.32 18.68 -2.36
C ARG A 105 1.96 17.31 -2.91
N CYS A 106 1.17 17.30 -3.96
CA CYS A 106 0.93 16.08 -4.73
C CYS A 106 2.21 15.65 -5.46
N GLY A 107 2.33 14.34 -5.69
CA GLY A 107 3.40 13.75 -6.45
C GLY A 107 3.08 13.57 -7.92
N VAL A 108 4.03 12.96 -8.61
CA VAL A 108 3.89 12.50 -10.00
C VAL A 108 4.56 11.15 -10.11
N GLY A 109 3.98 10.21 -10.83
CA GLY A 109 4.71 8.98 -11.12
C GLY A 109 3.86 7.72 -11.25
N SER A 110 4.56 6.60 -11.44
CA SER A 110 3.99 5.26 -11.48
C SER A 110 4.01 4.66 -10.07
N ASN A 111 2.94 3.98 -9.74
CA ASN A 111 2.76 3.34 -8.45
C ASN A 111 2.74 1.80 -8.60
N VAL A 112 3.49 1.26 -9.57
CA VAL A 112 3.55 -0.18 -9.87
C VAL A 112 4.99 -0.67 -9.76
N TYR A 113 5.18 -1.78 -9.07
CA TYR A 113 6.49 -2.37 -8.79
C TYR A 113 6.53 -3.85 -9.16
N ASN A 114 7.55 -4.24 -9.90
CA ASN A 114 7.89 -5.64 -10.12
C ASN A 114 8.72 -6.13 -8.93
N THR A 115 8.20 -7.09 -8.18
CA THR A 115 8.86 -7.64 -7.00
C THR A 115 9.16 -9.12 -7.17
N SER A 116 9.94 -9.69 -6.26
CA SER A 116 10.22 -11.13 -6.24
C SER A 116 8.99 -11.99 -5.92
N LYS A 117 7.92 -11.37 -5.44
CA LYS A 117 6.68 -12.04 -5.01
C LYS A 117 5.49 -11.72 -5.92
N GLY A 118 5.74 -11.05 -7.03
CA GLY A 118 4.73 -10.65 -8.01
C GLY A 118 4.75 -9.14 -8.29
N LYS A 119 3.91 -8.73 -9.20
CA LYS A 119 3.75 -7.31 -9.58
C LYS A 119 2.69 -6.67 -8.70
N ILE A 120 3.04 -5.61 -8.00
CA ILE A 120 2.16 -4.95 -7.04
C ILE A 120 1.87 -3.50 -7.42
N GLY A 121 0.65 -3.06 -7.14
CA GLY A 121 0.24 -1.66 -7.23
C GLY A 121 0.21 -1.00 -5.86
N ILE A 122 0.59 0.27 -5.79
CA ILE A 122 0.56 1.08 -4.57
C ILE A 122 -0.42 2.23 -4.76
N ILE A 123 -1.31 2.42 -3.80
CA ILE A 123 -2.22 3.57 -3.70
C ILE A 123 -1.92 4.26 -2.37
N VAL A 124 -1.72 5.57 -2.41
CA VAL A 124 -1.23 6.35 -1.27
C VAL A 124 -2.32 7.25 -0.71
N ASP A 125 -2.63 7.07 0.56
CA ASP A 125 -3.51 7.94 1.37
C ASP A 125 -4.86 8.23 0.68
N LYS A 126 -5.13 9.47 0.28
CA LYS A 126 -6.38 9.91 -0.34
C LYS A 126 -6.63 9.36 -1.74
N ASP A 127 -5.60 8.87 -2.40
CA ASP A 127 -5.73 8.25 -3.72
C ASP A 127 -6.68 7.04 -3.71
N VAL A 128 -6.97 6.48 -2.53
CA VAL A 128 -7.98 5.42 -2.37
C VAL A 128 -9.38 5.85 -2.81
N TYR A 129 -9.65 7.15 -2.83
CA TYR A 129 -10.94 7.70 -3.28
C TYR A 129 -11.02 7.91 -4.79
N ASP A 130 -9.91 7.79 -5.52
CA ASP A 130 -9.87 7.89 -6.97
C ASP A 130 -9.95 6.50 -7.62
N MET A 131 -11.15 6.13 -8.07
CA MET A 131 -11.38 4.84 -8.75
C MET A 131 -10.59 4.69 -10.06
N SER A 132 -10.20 5.79 -10.69
CA SER A 132 -9.40 5.74 -11.93
C SER A 132 -8.02 5.14 -11.69
N LEU A 133 -7.46 5.32 -10.49
CA LEU A 133 -6.16 4.74 -10.12
C LEU A 133 -6.24 3.22 -9.96
N PHE A 134 -7.33 2.68 -9.42
CA PHE A 134 -7.54 1.22 -9.39
C PHE A 134 -7.61 0.65 -10.81
N LYS A 135 -8.33 1.33 -11.71
CA LYS A 135 -8.42 0.91 -13.12
C LYS A 135 -7.08 0.99 -13.82
N LYS A 136 -6.37 2.10 -13.67
CA LYS A 136 -5.03 2.28 -14.25
C LYS A 136 -4.08 1.18 -13.76
N THR A 137 -4.04 0.94 -12.45
CA THR A 137 -3.19 -0.08 -11.84
C THR A 137 -3.56 -1.49 -12.34
N SER A 138 -4.87 -1.78 -12.50
CA SER A 138 -5.33 -3.04 -13.08
C SER A 138 -4.86 -3.25 -14.53
N CYS A 139 -4.85 -2.19 -15.34
CA CYS A 139 -4.35 -2.25 -16.72
C CYS A 139 -2.85 -2.56 -16.81
N GLU A 140 -2.10 -2.27 -15.75
CA GLU A 140 -0.67 -2.60 -15.63
C GLU A 140 -0.41 -4.07 -15.24
N GLU A 141 -1.47 -4.87 -15.16
CA GLU A 141 -1.37 -6.30 -14.87
C GLU A 141 -0.74 -6.64 -13.50
N VAL A 142 -1.11 -5.92 -12.46
CA VAL A 142 -0.66 -6.21 -11.09
C VAL A 142 -1.40 -7.41 -10.49
N ASP A 143 -0.74 -8.13 -9.58
CA ASP A 143 -1.29 -9.26 -8.84
C ASP A 143 -2.15 -8.83 -7.65
N ALA A 144 -1.80 -7.71 -7.02
CA ALA A 144 -2.55 -7.10 -5.91
C ALA A 144 -2.27 -5.60 -5.80
N VAL A 145 -3.21 -4.87 -5.18
CA VAL A 145 -3.06 -3.44 -4.85
C VAL A 145 -2.99 -3.25 -3.35
N PHE A 146 -2.00 -2.47 -2.91
CA PHE A 146 -1.83 -2.10 -1.52
C PHE A 146 -2.07 -0.61 -1.32
N CYS A 147 -3.11 -0.28 -0.55
CA CYS A 147 -3.45 1.07 -0.17
C CYS A 147 -2.87 1.36 1.22
N VAL A 148 -1.93 2.28 1.32
CA VAL A 148 -1.38 2.70 2.62
C VAL A 148 -1.94 4.07 2.96
N ILE A 149 -2.75 4.12 4.03
CA ILE A 149 -3.52 5.30 4.42
C ILE A 149 -2.99 5.84 5.74
N LYS A 150 -2.82 7.15 5.84
CA LYS A 150 -2.29 7.77 7.06
C LYS A 150 -3.25 7.61 8.25
N LYS A 151 -4.54 7.86 8.02
CA LYS A 151 -5.55 7.75 9.07
C LYS A 151 -6.91 7.34 8.51
N VAL A 152 -7.46 6.28 9.02
CA VAL A 152 -8.85 5.87 8.75
C VAL A 152 -9.74 6.50 9.83
N LYS A 153 -10.62 7.45 9.42
CA LYS A 153 -11.54 8.16 10.31
C LYS A 153 -12.93 7.50 10.38
N ASN A 154 -13.29 6.77 9.33
CA ASN A 154 -14.59 6.11 9.17
C ASN A 154 -14.44 4.92 8.22
N HIS A 155 -15.53 4.25 7.90
CA HIS A 155 -15.55 3.07 7.02
C HIS A 155 -15.43 3.39 5.51
N LEU A 156 -15.41 4.65 5.10
CA LEU A 156 -15.40 5.04 3.69
C LEU A 156 -14.18 4.48 2.92
N PRO A 157 -12.94 4.51 3.45
CA PRO A 157 -11.81 3.90 2.76
C PRO A 157 -12.00 2.41 2.47
N GLU A 158 -12.64 1.66 3.37
CA GLU A 158 -12.95 0.25 3.16
C GLU A 158 -13.99 0.05 2.05
N VAL A 159 -15.02 0.91 2.01
CA VAL A 159 -16.03 0.89 0.93
C VAL A 159 -15.36 1.16 -0.42
N MET A 160 -14.46 2.15 -0.49
CA MET A 160 -13.72 2.48 -1.70
C MET A 160 -12.76 1.37 -2.11
N LEU A 161 -12.09 0.72 -1.14
CA LEU A 161 -11.27 -0.46 -1.40
C LEU A 161 -12.08 -1.56 -2.10
N ARG A 162 -13.23 -1.92 -1.55
CA ARG A 162 -14.12 -2.94 -2.10
C ARG A 162 -14.59 -2.59 -3.51
N ALA A 163 -15.04 -1.35 -3.70
CA ALA A 163 -15.45 -0.85 -5.01
C ALA A 163 -14.28 -0.88 -6.01
N GLY A 164 -13.09 -0.47 -5.57
CA GLY A 164 -11.85 -0.49 -6.37
C GLY A 164 -11.43 -1.91 -6.75
N SER A 165 -11.55 -2.87 -5.84
CA SER A 165 -11.28 -4.29 -6.10
C SER A 165 -12.20 -4.83 -7.20
N VAL A 166 -13.50 -4.59 -7.10
CA VAL A 166 -14.48 -5.01 -8.14
C VAL A 166 -14.19 -4.32 -9.47
N TYR A 167 -13.96 -2.99 -9.42
CA TYR A 167 -13.74 -2.20 -10.62
C TYR A 167 -12.44 -2.57 -11.35
N GLY A 168 -11.39 -2.89 -10.58
CA GLY A 168 -10.10 -3.35 -11.10
C GLY A 168 -10.07 -4.85 -11.42
N GLY A 169 -11.01 -5.64 -10.90
CA GLY A 169 -11.03 -7.10 -11.02
C GLY A 169 -9.83 -7.76 -10.33
N LEU A 170 -9.37 -7.22 -9.20
CA LEU A 170 -8.18 -7.67 -8.48
C LEU A 170 -8.34 -7.51 -6.97
N SER A 171 -7.57 -8.30 -6.21
CA SER A 171 -7.56 -8.16 -4.75
C SER A 171 -6.82 -6.93 -4.32
N SER A 172 -7.30 -6.28 -3.27
CA SER A 172 -6.66 -5.12 -2.70
C SER A 172 -6.68 -5.13 -1.17
N ALA A 173 -5.74 -4.40 -0.57
CA ALA A 173 -5.63 -4.33 0.88
C ALA A 173 -5.34 -2.90 1.35
N ILE A 174 -5.90 -2.53 2.50
CA ILE A 174 -5.57 -1.30 3.23
C ILE A 174 -4.68 -1.63 4.42
N CYS A 175 -3.67 -0.79 4.65
CA CYS A 175 -2.93 -0.70 5.90
C CYS A 175 -2.89 0.74 6.38
N SER A 176 -3.23 0.96 7.65
CA SER A 176 -3.22 2.28 8.31
C SER A 176 -2.77 2.15 9.75
N GLY A 177 -2.57 3.25 10.44
CA GLY A 177 -2.35 3.27 11.87
C GLY A 177 -3.56 2.74 12.65
N GLY A 178 -3.46 1.51 13.17
CA GLY A 178 -4.50 0.86 13.96
C GLY A 178 -5.61 0.15 13.16
N PHE A 179 -5.47 -0.01 11.83
CA PHE A 179 -6.49 -0.68 11.03
C PHE A 179 -5.87 -1.34 9.78
N TYR A 180 -6.39 -2.51 9.42
CA TYR A 180 -6.15 -3.13 8.12
C TYR A 180 -7.41 -3.81 7.60
N SER A 181 -7.56 -3.89 6.29
CA SER A 181 -8.65 -4.59 5.62
C SER A 181 -8.18 -5.15 4.28
N VAL A 182 -8.68 -6.31 3.92
CA VAL A 182 -8.35 -7.03 2.67
C VAL A 182 -9.64 -7.38 1.95
N SER A 183 -9.73 -6.99 0.69
CA SER A 183 -10.84 -7.31 -0.20
C SER A 183 -10.37 -8.21 -1.34
N ASP A 184 -11.17 -9.19 -1.71
CA ASP A 184 -10.96 -9.97 -2.92
C ASP A 184 -11.42 -9.22 -4.18
N ALA A 185 -11.24 -9.83 -5.35
CA ALA A 185 -11.63 -9.26 -6.64
C ALA A 185 -13.17 -9.08 -6.82
N ASN A 186 -13.97 -9.70 -5.98
CA ASN A 186 -15.43 -9.56 -5.97
C ASN A 186 -15.90 -8.47 -4.98
N GLY A 187 -14.98 -7.81 -4.28
CA GLY A 187 -15.29 -6.77 -3.29
C GLY A 187 -15.72 -7.35 -1.93
N GLU A 188 -15.51 -8.64 -1.68
CA GLU A 188 -15.79 -9.23 -0.39
C GLU A 188 -14.61 -9.04 0.56
N ILE A 189 -14.89 -8.70 1.82
CA ILE A 189 -13.87 -8.57 2.84
C ILE A 189 -13.43 -9.96 3.29
N ILE A 190 -12.20 -10.31 2.96
CA ILE A 190 -11.57 -11.57 3.39
C ILE A 190 -11.16 -11.47 4.86
N ARG A 191 -10.60 -10.33 5.24
CA ARG A 191 -10.16 -10.06 6.60
C ARG A 191 -10.06 -8.57 6.87
N SER A 192 -10.45 -8.16 8.08
CA SER A 192 -10.20 -6.83 8.61
C SER A 192 -9.89 -6.90 10.09
N GLY A 193 -9.24 -5.88 10.64
CA GLY A 193 -8.94 -5.82 12.05
C GLY A 193 -8.18 -4.56 12.47
N SER A 194 -8.10 -4.39 13.80
CA SER A 194 -7.41 -3.26 14.46
C SER A 194 -6.27 -3.72 15.37
N SER A 195 -5.91 -4.99 15.32
CA SER A 195 -4.78 -5.53 16.09
C SER A 195 -3.46 -4.91 15.62
N PRO A 196 -2.43 -4.83 16.48
CA PRO A 196 -1.10 -4.33 16.08
C PRO A 196 -0.49 -5.09 14.91
N TYR A 197 -0.79 -6.37 14.82
CA TYR A 197 -0.35 -7.27 13.76
C TYR A 197 -1.55 -8.03 13.19
N GLY A 198 -1.61 -8.11 11.86
CA GLY A 198 -2.58 -8.92 11.13
C GLY A 198 -1.88 -9.76 10.08
N ARG A 199 -2.34 -11.00 9.85
CA ARG A 199 -1.87 -11.85 8.76
C ARG A 199 -3.05 -12.30 7.92
N CYS A 200 -2.89 -12.27 6.60
CA CYS A 200 -3.91 -12.71 5.66
C CYS A 200 -3.26 -13.28 4.40
N GLU A 201 -3.88 -14.25 3.80
CA GLU A 201 -3.56 -14.68 2.45
C GLU A 201 -4.46 -13.95 1.46
N ILE A 202 -3.85 -13.20 0.55
CA ILE A 202 -4.53 -12.42 -0.48
C ILE A 202 -4.59 -13.28 -1.75
N PRO A 203 -5.79 -13.56 -2.29
CA PRO A 203 -5.91 -14.23 -3.59
C PRO A 203 -5.30 -13.35 -4.67
N VAL A 204 -4.43 -13.92 -5.51
CA VAL A 204 -3.84 -13.23 -6.66
C VAL A 204 -4.58 -13.54 -7.97
N ASN A 205 -5.79 -14.07 -7.87
CA ASN A 205 -6.63 -14.37 -9.01
C ASN A 205 -7.37 -13.12 -9.48
N ARG A 206 -7.41 -12.90 -10.79
CA ARG A 206 -8.21 -11.84 -11.40
C ARG A 206 -9.61 -12.35 -11.69
N SER A 207 -10.60 -11.53 -11.40
CA SER A 207 -11.99 -11.79 -11.73
C SER A 207 -12.58 -10.52 -12.33
N TYR A 208 -13.20 -10.65 -13.51
CA TYR A 208 -13.87 -9.52 -14.14
C TYR A 208 -15.37 -9.79 -14.21
N VAL A 209 -16.13 -8.89 -13.62
CA VAL A 209 -17.58 -8.86 -13.77
C VAL A 209 -17.92 -8.09 -15.04
N VAL A 210 -18.36 -8.80 -16.08
CA VAL A 210 -18.84 -8.17 -17.32
C VAL A 210 -20.28 -7.70 -17.08
N MET A 211 -20.45 -6.40 -16.84
CA MET A 211 -21.79 -5.80 -16.83
C MET A 211 -22.23 -5.50 -18.27
N THR A 212 -23.10 -6.33 -18.81
CA THR A 212 -23.77 -6.03 -20.08
C THR A 212 -24.96 -5.10 -19.82
N CYS A 213 -24.81 -3.82 -20.13
CA CYS A 213 -25.97 -2.93 -20.23
C CYS A 213 -26.75 -3.30 -21.51
N LYS A 214 -27.92 -3.94 -21.36
CA LYS A 214 -28.87 -4.03 -22.49
C LYS A 214 -29.28 -2.61 -22.86
N LYS A 215 -28.91 -2.12 -24.04
CA LYS A 215 -29.52 -0.93 -24.63
C LYS A 215 -31.03 -1.19 -24.70
N ARG A 216 -31.84 -0.44 -23.98
CA ARG A 216 -33.28 -0.38 -24.28
C ARG A 216 -33.39 0.16 -25.69
N SER A 217 -33.84 -0.66 -26.64
CA SER A 217 -34.30 -0.17 -27.93
C SER A 217 -35.45 0.80 -27.63
N ALA A 218 -35.23 2.07 -27.92
CA ALA A 218 -36.33 3.01 -27.97
C ALA A 218 -37.30 2.50 -29.04
N VAL A 219 -38.45 2.02 -28.61
CA VAL A 219 -39.57 1.79 -29.52
C VAL A 219 -40.16 3.18 -29.76
N PHE A 220 -39.94 3.73 -30.94
CA PHE A 220 -40.63 4.89 -31.48
C PHE A 220 -41.96 4.44 -32.03
#